data_a7bf026e8932477e1b9e775300318469
#
_entry.id   a7bf026e8932477e1b9e775300318469
#
_cell.length_a   1.000
_cell.length_b   1.000
_cell.length_c   1.000
_cell.angle_alpha   90.00
_cell.angle_beta   90.00
_cell.angle_gamma   90.00
#
_symmetry.space_group_name_H-M   'P 1'
#
loop_
_entity.id
_entity.type
_entity.pdbx_description
1 polymer ?
#
loop_
_entity_poly.entity_id
_entity_poly.type
_entity_poly.pdbx_seq_one_letter_code
_entity_poly.pdbx_strand_id
1 'polypeptide(L)'
;MDTMRKSDGRRGRIAYEVAGLAWLAQASSPGAAVVPVLDHGATWLEEPRLVSVSPTPRAAEEFGRALAHTHAAGARHLGAAPDGYAGDGWMGEAPLSLPSRPSARGEEGGANRANRANRANRANPDEATPASSPRESWGSFYARERIAPYADDRTFTAAERTLIDKLCERLESGALDHGQPRLVEDAKNRHNNIGAARTHGDLWSGNVMWTPGGAVLIDPAAQGGHAEEDLAALAVFGCPHYERILAAYDEASPLEDGWRERIALHQAHIIMIHCAIFGRSYVTDAVRIARRYA
;
A
#
# COMPACT_ATOMS: atom_id res chain seq x y z
N MET A 1 -26.85 -17.22 -6.79
CA MET A 1 -25.73 -16.80 -5.91
C MET A 1 -26.19 -15.50 -5.26
N ASP A 2 -26.10 -15.39 -3.94
CA ASP A 2 -26.43 -14.12 -3.25
C ASP A 2 -25.31 -13.11 -3.49
N THR A 3 -25.68 -11.87 -3.85
CA THR A 3 -24.73 -10.82 -4.23
C THR A 3 -24.87 -9.62 -3.29
N MET A 4 -23.84 -8.77 -3.27
CA MET A 4 -23.81 -7.52 -2.55
C MET A 4 -23.38 -6.41 -3.51
N ARG A 5 -24.13 -5.31 -3.52
CA ARG A 5 -23.79 -4.11 -4.28
C ARG A 5 -23.26 -3.02 -3.36
N LYS A 6 -22.10 -2.50 -3.68
CA LYS A 6 -21.51 -1.29 -3.08
C LYS A 6 -21.75 -0.11 -4.03
N SER A 7 -21.97 1.07 -3.48
CA SER A 7 -22.14 2.30 -4.28
C SER A 7 -21.33 3.45 -3.68
N ASP A 8 -20.65 4.20 -4.53
CA ASP A 8 -19.88 5.37 -4.15
C ASP A 8 -19.91 6.41 -5.28
N GLY A 9 -20.34 7.64 -4.97
CA GLY A 9 -20.46 8.71 -5.95
C GLY A 9 -19.17 9.50 -6.20
N ARG A 10 -18.09 9.22 -5.46
CA ARG A 10 -16.81 9.90 -5.64
C ARG A 10 -16.17 9.48 -6.96
N ARG A 11 -15.70 10.47 -7.70
CA ARG A 11 -15.12 10.22 -9.03
C ARG A 11 -13.94 9.25 -8.96
N GLY A 12 -14.00 8.20 -9.75
CA GLY A 12 -12.92 7.21 -9.88
C GLY A 12 -12.84 6.19 -8.75
N ARG A 13 -13.59 6.34 -7.64
CA ARG A 13 -13.53 5.44 -6.49
C ARG A 13 -13.80 3.98 -6.87
N ILE A 14 -14.94 3.74 -7.51
CA ILE A 14 -15.33 2.39 -7.94
C ILE A 14 -14.36 1.84 -9.00
N ALA A 15 -13.96 2.65 -9.98
CA ALA A 15 -13.01 2.21 -11.01
C ALA A 15 -11.65 1.83 -10.40
N TYR A 16 -11.18 2.55 -9.37
CA TYR A 16 -9.96 2.22 -8.65
C TYR A 16 -10.08 0.89 -7.88
N GLU A 17 -11.17 0.69 -7.16
CA GLU A 17 -11.43 -0.54 -6.40
C GLU A 17 -11.52 -1.76 -7.34
N VAL A 18 -12.26 -1.65 -8.44
CA VAL A 18 -12.36 -2.70 -9.47
C VAL A 18 -10.99 -3.04 -10.05
N ALA A 19 -10.19 -2.02 -10.39
CA ALA A 19 -8.84 -2.23 -10.90
C ALA A 19 -7.92 -2.88 -9.85
N GLY A 20 -8.03 -2.46 -8.59
CA GLY A 20 -7.27 -3.01 -7.46
C GLY A 20 -7.58 -4.48 -7.22
N LEU A 21 -8.86 -4.85 -7.16
CA LEU A 21 -9.31 -6.23 -7.02
C LEU A 21 -8.81 -7.11 -8.18
N ALA A 22 -8.96 -6.63 -9.42
CA ALA A 22 -8.49 -7.35 -10.60
C ALA A 22 -6.96 -7.52 -10.60
N TRP A 23 -6.22 -6.50 -10.18
CA TRP A 23 -4.75 -6.54 -10.11
C TRP A 23 -4.24 -7.50 -9.04
N LEU A 24 -4.83 -7.47 -7.84
CA LEU A 24 -4.51 -8.42 -6.77
C LEU A 24 -4.84 -9.85 -7.17
N ALA A 25 -5.99 -10.06 -7.83
CA ALA A 25 -6.43 -11.37 -8.30
C ALA A 25 -5.46 -12.02 -9.30
N GLN A 26 -4.67 -11.25 -10.06
CA GLN A 26 -3.63 -11.79 -10.95
C GLN A 26 -2.54 -12.58 -10.21
N ALA A 27 -2.33 -12.26 -8.91
CA ALA A 27 -1.39 -12.98 -8.07
C ALA A 27 -2.01 -14.20 -7.36
N SER A 28 -3.34 -14.34 -7.36
CA SER A 28 -4.03 -15.46 -6.71
C SER A 28 -3.55 -16.79 -7.28
N SER A 29 -3.44 -17.79 -6.38
CA SER A 29 -2.89 -19.11 -6.72
C SER A 29 -1.46 -19.03 -7.29
N PRO A 30 -0.41 -18.88 -6.45
CA PRO A 30 -0.42 -19.19 -5.00
C PRO A 30 -0.72 -18.01 -4.06
N GLY A 31 -0.89 -16.79 -4.55
CA GLY A 31 -1.21 -15.62 -3.71
C GLY A 31 -2.60 -15.68 -3.06
N ALA A 32 -2.90 -14.69 -2.23
CA ALA A 32 -4.13 -14.60 -1.48
C ALA A 32 -5.36 -14.52 -2.39
N ALA A 33 -6.44 -15.21 -2.01
CA ALA A 33 -7.70 -15.11 -2.72
C ALA A 33 -8.28 -13.68 -2.58
N VAL A 34 -8.93 -13.21 -3.65
CA VAL A 34 -9.52 -11.88 -3.74
C VAL A 34 -10.99 -12.03 -4.13
N VAL A 35 -11.87 -11.23 -3.55
CA VAL A 35 -13.28 -11.25 -3.94
C VAL A 35 -13.44 -10.88 -5.42
N PRO A 36 -14.17 -11.68 -6.23
CA PRO A 36 -14.35 -11.36 -7.63
C PRO A 36 -15.40 -10.24 -7.81
N VAL A 37 -15.14 -9.32 -8.73
CA VAL A 37 -16.16 -8.38 -9.20
C VAL A 37 -17.05 -9.08 -10.23
N LEU A 38 -18.35 -9.14 -9.96
CA LEU A 38 -19.34 -9.79 -10.84
C LEU A 38 -19.83 -8.82 -11.92
N ASP A 39 -20.07 -7.57 -11.52
CA ASP A 39 -20.51 -6.50 -12.41
C ASP A 39 -20.17 -5.14 -11.80
N HIS A 40 -20.06 -4.09 -12.60
CA HIS A 40 -19.80 -2.75 -12.11
C HIS A 40 -20.26 -1.65 -13.07
N GLY A 41 -20.52 -0.47 -12.52
CA GLY A 41 -20.74 0.77 -13.25
C GLY A 41 -19.79 1.87 -12.79
N ALA A 42 -20.09 3.11 -13.16
CA ALA A 42 -19.26 4.25 -12.79
C ALA A 42 -19.26 4.54 -11.27
N THR A 43 -20.35 4.19 -10.59
CA THR A 43 -20.60 4.54 -9.17
C THR A 43 -21.00 3.34 -8.32
N TRP A 44 -20.90 2.13 -8.81
CA TRP A 44 -21.25 0.92 -8.08
C TRP A 44 -20.45 -0.29 -8.59
N LEU A 45 -20.28 -1.27 -7.72
CA LEU A 45 -19.79 -2.61 -8.07
C LEU A 45 -20.63 -3.68 -7.35
N GLU A 46 -20.64 -4.88 -7.90
CA GLU A 46 -21.36 -6.04 -7.38
C GLU A 46 -20.38 -7.21 -7.17
N GLU A 47 -20.45 -7.80 -5.99
CA GLU A 47 -19.61 -8.91 -5.53
C GLU A 47 -20.48 -10.04 -4.99
N PRO A 48 -20.00 -11.30 -4.94
CA PRO A 48 -20.69 -12.36 -4.22
C PRO A 48 -20.73 -12.02 -2.73
N ARG A 49 -21.86 -12.30 -2.09
CA ARG A 49 -21.94 -12.23 -0.62
C ARG A 49 -21.15 -13.39 -0.02
N LEU A 50 -20.04 -13.08 0.61
CA LEU A 50 -19.21 -14.06 1.28
C LEU A 50 -19.83 -14.51 2.61
N VAL A 51 -19.73 -15.80 2.90
CA VAL A 51 -20.14 -16.37 4.21
C VAL A 51 -18.96 -16.27 5.17
N SER A 52 -19.11 -15.43 6.19
CA SER A 52 -18.07 -15.24 7.22
C SER A 52 -18.07 -16.39 8.23
N VAL A 53 -16.87 -16.85 8.58
CA VAL A 53 -16.61 -17.82 9.64
C VAL A 53 -15.49 -17.31 10.55
N SER A 54 -15.36 -17.91 11.74
CA SER A 54 -14.20 -17.62 12.59
C SER A 54 -12.92 -18.17 11.95
N PRO A 55 -11.80 -17.42 11.94
CA PRO A 55 -10.53 -17.91 11.43
C PRO A 55 -10.02 -19.07 12.28
N THR A 56 -9.37 -20.03 11.62
CA THR A 56 -8.63 -21.09 12.29
C THR A 56 -7.12 -20.81 12.24
N PRO A 57 -6.32 -21.37 13.18
CA PRO A 57 -4.87 -21.25 13.12
C PRO A 57 -4.28 -21.65 11.76
N ARG A 58 -4.79 -22.74 11.17
CA ARG A 58 -4.37 -23.22 9.86
C ARG A 58 -4.70 -22.24 8.73
N ALA A 59 -5.93 -21.70 8.71
CA ALA A 59 -6.32 -20.71 7.69
C ALA A 59 -5.47 -19.42 7.79
N ALA A 60 -5.08 -19.02 9.02
CA ALA A 60 -4.18 -17.90 9.25
C ALA A 60 -2.77 -18.14 8.70
N GLU A 61 -2.22 -19.35 8.89
CA GLU A 61 -0.91 -19.74 8.34
C GLU A 61 -0.96 -19.81 6.81
N GLU A 62 -2.00 -20.42 6.23
CA GLU A 62 -2.21 -20.46 4.79
C GLU A 62 -2.33 -19.05 4.19
N PHE A 63 -3.04 -18.14 4.88
CA PHE A 63 -3.13 -16.73 4.48
C PHE A 63 -1.78 -16.02 4.51
N GLY A 64 -0.97 -16.22 5.56
CA GLY A 64 0.36 -15.61 5.65
C GLY A 64 1.27 -16.00 4.48
N ARG A 65 1.31 -17.30 4.12
CA ARG A 65 2.07 -17.78 2.96
C ARG A 65 1.53 -17.22 1.64
N ALA A 66 0.21 -17.22 1.47
CA ALA A 66 -0.42 -16.68 0.27
C ALA A 66 -0.17 -15.17 0.11
N LEU A 67 -0.20 -14.41 1.21
CA LEU A 67 0.10 -12.97 1.19
C LEU A 67 1.55 -12.71 0.75
N ALA A 68 2.51 -13.54 1.16
CA ALA A 68 3.89 -13.46 0.69
C ALA A 68 3.99 -13.57 -0.84
N HIS A 69 3.24 -14.50 -1.46
CA HIS A 69 3.17 -14.63 -2.91
C HIS A 69 2.48 -13.43 -3.58
N THR A 70 1.43 -12.87 -2.96
CA THR A 70 0.79 -11.64 -3.47
C THR A 70 1.79 -10.49 -3.52
N HIS A 71 2.52 -10.25 -2.44
CA HIS A 71 3.54 -9.21 -2.38
C HIS A 71 4.68 -9.44 -3.39
N ALA A 72 5.13 -10.69 -3.54
CA ALA A 72 6.19 -11.08 -4.46
C ALA A 72 5.82 -10.91 -5.94
N ALA A 73 4.53 -10.88 -6.30
CA ALA A 73 4.09 -10.54 -7.64
C ALA A 73 4.54 -9.13 -8.08
N GLY A 74 4.88 -8.28 -7.10
CA GLY A 74 5.54 -7.00 -7.32
C GLY A 74 4.70 -5.92 -7.97
N ALA A 75 5.28 -4.74 -8.03
CA ALA A 75 4.73 -3.56 -8.70
C ALA A 75 5.84 -2.83 -9.48
N ARG A 76 5.46 -1.97 -10.41
CA ARG A 76 6.39 -1.22 -11.26
C ARG A 76 7.30 -0.28 -10.47
N HIS A 77 6.79 0.34 -9.43
CA HIS A 77 7.48 1.24 -8.50
C HIS A 77 6.62 1.47 -7.25
N LEU A 78 7.18 2.11 -6.23
CA LEU A 78 6.43 2.58 -5.06
C LEU A 78 5.36 3.59 -5.50
N GLY A 79 4.14 3.44 -5.00
CA GLY A 79 2.98 4.24 -5.41
C GLY A 79 2.39 3.89 -6.77
N ALA A 80 2.90 2.86 -7.47
CA ALA A 80 2.33 2.45 -8.76
C ALA A 80 0.86 2.07 -8.61
N ALA A 81 0.01 2.64 -9.46
CA ALA A 81 -1.38 2.23 -9.57
C ALA A 81 -1.52 0.79 -10.09
N PRO A 82 -2.65 0.11 -9.84
CA PRO A 82 -3.00 -1.14 -10.50
C PRO A 82 -2.89 -1.04 -12.02
N ASP A 83 -2.53 -2.15 -12.67
CA ASP A 83 -2.39 -2.17 -14.12
C ASP A 83 -3.70 -1.79 -14.82
N GLY A 84 -3.60 -0.92 -15.82
CA GLY A 84 -4.76 -0.39 -16.56
C GLY A 84 -5.50 0.75 -15.87
N TYR A 85 -5.19 1.09 -14.62
CA TYR A 85 -5.74 2.27 -13.94
C TYR A 85 -4.82 3.49 -14.09
N ALA A 86 -5.43 4.67 -14.24
CA ALA A 86 -4.73 5.93 -14.32
C ALA A 86 -5.40 7.00 -13.44
N GLY A 87 -4.60 7.73 -12.69
CA GLY A 87 -5.05 8.76 -11.76
C GLY A 87 -4.79 8.38 -10.30
N ASP A 88 -5.21 9.26 -9.41
CA ASP A 88 -5.11 9.05 -7.96
C ASP A 88 -6.19 8.08 -7.47
N GLY A 89 -5.88 7.36 -6.40
CA GLY A 89 -6.77 6.41 -5.76
C GLY A 89 -7.47 6.97 -4.53
N TRP A 90 -7.99 6.05 -3.74
CA TRP A 90 -8.70 6.33 -2.50
C TRP A 90 -8.32 5.30 -1.45
N MET A 91 -8.14 5.76 -0.21
CA MET A 91 -8.05 4.89 0.96
C MET A 91 -9.09 5.33 1.98
N GLY A 92 -10.13 4.52 2.19
CA GLY A 92 -11.33 4.98 2.89
C GLY A 92 -11.96 6.18 2.18
N GLU A 93 -12.11 7.31 2.88
CA GLU A 93 -12.64 8.57 2.34
C GLU A 93 -11.54 9.56 1.92
N ALA A 94 -10.28 9.25 2.16
CA ALA A 94 -9.17 10.12 1.83
C ALA A 94 -8.62 9.84 0.42
N PRO A 95 -8.22 10.88 -0.33
CA PRO A 95 -7.52 10.71 -1.59
C PRO A 95 -6.14 10.07 -1.35
N LEU A 96 -5.74 9.17 -2.26
CA LEU A 96 -4.46 8.47 -2.24
C LEU A 96 -3.67 8.83 -3.50
N SER A 97 -2.52 9.47 -3.34
CA SER A 97 -1.62 9.76 -4.46
C SER A 97 -1.04 8.48 -5.06
N LEU A 98 -1.17 8.33 -6.38
CA LEU A 98 -0.61 7.23 -7.17
C LEU A 98 0.26 7.80 -8.28
N PRO A 99 1.53 8.18 -8.00
CA PRO A 99 2.40 8.81 -8.98
C PRO A 99 2.65 7.88 -10.17
N SER A 100 2.54 8.43 -11.39
CA SER A 100 2.72 7.67 -12.63
C SER A 100 4.17 7.27 -12.92
N ARG A 101 5.14 7.87 -12.21
CA ARG A 101 6.58 7.58 -12.26
C ARG A 101 7.20 7.81 -10.88
N PRO A 102 8.34 7.15 -10.56
CA PRO A 102 9.10 7.50 -9.37
C PRO A 102 9.44 8.99 -9.42
N SER A 103 9.20 9.71 -8.33
CA SER A 103 9.57 11.13 -8.22
C SER A 103 11.09 11.26 -8.30
N ALA A 104 11.63 12.03 -9.25
CA ALA A 104 13.05 12.35 -9.30
C ALA A 104 13.38 13.30 -8.14
N ARG A 105 14.49 13.03 -7.42
CA ARG A 105 15.02 13.99 -6.43
C ARG A 105 15.23 15.35 -7.13
N GLY A 106 14.54 16.40 -6.69
CA GLY A 106 14.90 17.77 -6.99
C GLY A 106 14.04 18.57 -7.97
N GLU A 107 12.77 18.23 -8.17
CA GLU A 107 11.85 19.20 -8.79
C GLU A 107 11.10 19.93 -7.67
N GLU A 108 11.57 21.16 -7.39
CA GLU A 108 10.93 22.10 -6.48
C GLU A 108 9.45 22.30 -6.84
N GLY A 109 8.59 22.27 -5.82
CA GLY A 109 7.19 22.60 -5.94
C GLY A 109 7.00 24.04 -6.46
N GLY A 110 6.32 24.20 -7.57
CA GLY A 110 5.99 25.51 -8.11
C GLY A 110 5.23 25.42 -9.43
N ALA A 111 3.91 25.56 -9.34
CA ALA A 111 3.00 26.07 -10.37
C ALA A 111 3.53 26.16 -11.82
N ASN A 112 3.21 25.21 -12.67
CA ASN A 112 2.68 25.50 -14.00
C ASN A 112 2.27 24.23 -14.77
N ARG A 113 1.02 23.78 -14.60
CA ARG A 113 0.43 22.66 -15.38
C ARG A 113 0.06 23.02 -16.83
N ALA A 114 0.29 24.25 -17.28
CA ALA A 114 -0.24 24.76 -18.56
C ALA A 114 0.69 24.62 -19.78
N ASN A 115 1.97 24.20 -19.66
CA ASN A 115 2.91 24.30 -20.80
C ASN A 115 3.58 22.98 -21.23
N ARG A 116 3.02 21.80 -20.91
CA ARG A 116 3.61 20.49 -21.31
C ARG A 116 3.07 19.88 -22.61
N ALA A 117 2.11 20.51 -23.28
CA ALA A 117 1.50 19.94 -24.50
C ALA A 117 2.35 20.09 -25.79
N ASN A 118 3.49 20.79 -25.81
CA ASN A 118 4.18 21.15 -27.06
C ASN A 118 5.63 20.66 -27.22
N ARG A 119 6.08 19.65 -26.46
CA ARG A 119 7.46 19.11 -26.61
C ARG A 119 7.58 17.61 -26.97
N ALA A 120 6.51 16.98 -27.39
CA ALA A 120 6.48 15.53 -27.67
C ALA A 120 6.85 15.15 -29.13
N ASN A 121 7.56 15.97 -29.90
CA ASN A 121 7.86 15.63 -31.29
C ASN A 121 9.27 15.99 -31.73
N ARG A 122 10.31 15.45 -31.07
CA ARG A 122 11.69 15.30 -31.62
C ARG A 122 12.49 14.36 -30.69
N ALA A 123 12.33 13.07 -30.83
CA ALA A 123 13.27 12.10 -30.28
C ALA A 123 14.07 11.47 -31.42
N ASN A 124 15.37 11.59 -31.33
CA ASN A 124 16.36 10.97 -32.23
C ASN A 124 16.59 9.53 -31.76
N PRO A 125 16.60 8.49 -32.63
CA PRO A 125 16.65 7.08 -32.21
C PRO A 125 18.02 6.57 -31.73
N ASP A 126 19.06 7.37 -31.70
CA ASP A 126 20.44 6.93 -31.39
C ASP A 126 21.02 7.48 -30.07
N GLU A 127 20.21 7.94 -29.13
CA GLU A 127 20.72 8.32 -27.81
C GLU A 127 20.78 7.12 -26.88
N ALA A 128 22.00 6.74 -26.48
CA ALA A 128 22.30 5.73 -25.48
C ALA A 128 21.42 5.90 -24.25
N THR A 129 20.81 4.82 -23.79
CA THR A 129 20.02 4.74 -22.56
C THR A 129 20.75 5.45 -21.42
N PRO A 130 20.25 6.54 -20.86
CA PRO A 130 20.91 7.20 -19.75
C PRO A 130 20.98 6.23 -18.56
N ALA A 131 22.13 6.19 -17.91
CA ALA A 131 22.38 5.45 -16.69
C ALA A 131 21.18 5.66 -15.74
N SER A 132 20.60 4.57 -15.23
CA SER A 132 19.42 4.54 -14.38
C SER A 132 19.48 5.64 -13.32
N SER A 133 18.55 6.59 -13.39
CA SER A 133 18.33 7.55 -12.30
C SER A 133 18.25 6.78 -10.98
N PRO A 134 18.82 7.29 -9.88
CA PRO A 134 18.73 6.63 -8.59
C PRO A 134 17.27 6.31 -8.31
N ARG A 135 16.95 5.05 -8.03
CA ARG A 135 15.60 4.66 -7.62
C ARG A 135 15.26 5.44 -6.37
N GLU A 136 14.05 5.99 -6.31
CA GLU A 136 13.55 6.63 -5.11
C GLU A 136 13.58 5.63 -3.95
N SER A 137 14.10 6.06 -2.78
CA SER A 137 14.09 5.23 -1.58
C SER A 137 12.68 5.11 -1.03
N TRP A 138 12.41 4.01 -0.30
CA TRP A 138 11.14 3.82 0.36
C TRP A 138 10.82 4.97 1.32
N GLY A 139 11.77 5.37 2.15
CA GLY A 139 11.56 6.45 3.12
C GLY A 139 11.20 7.77 2.46
N SER A 140 11.90 8.15 1.37
CA SER A 140 11.56 9.38 0.62
C SER A 140 10.15 9.32 0.03
N PHE A 141 9.75 8.20 -0.56
CA PHE A 141 8.39 7.99 -1.06
C PHE A 141 7.37 8.05 0.09
N TYR A 142 7.64 7.31 1.17
CA TYR A 142 6.72 7.19 2.30
C TYR A 142 6.48 8.55 2.98
N ALA A 143 7.53 9.35 3.18
CA ALA A 143 7.40 10.70 3.73
C ALA A 143 6.52 11.59 2.86
N ARG A 144 6.82 11.68 1.55
CA ARG A 144 6.18 12.63 0.65
C ARG A 144 4.78 12.25 0.20
N GLU A 145 4.53 10.95 0.01
CA GLU A 145 3.28 10.47 -0.57
C GLU A 145 2.34 9.84 0.46
N ARG A 146 2.87 9.45 1.65
CA ARG A 146 2.10 8.69 2.63
C ARG A 146 1.95 9.36 4.00
N ILE A 147 2.83 10.30 4.35
CA ILE A 147 2.80 10.98 5.65
C ILE A 147 2.44 12.48 5.48
N ALA A 148 3.28 13.22 4.79
CA ALA A 148 3.16 14.69 4.69
C ALA A 148 1.80 15.18 4.13
N PRO A 149 1.17 14.53 3.14
CA PRO A 149 -0.11 14.99 2.59
C PRO A 149 -1.27 15.02 3.60
N TYR A 150 -1.16 14.26 4.70
CA TYR A 150 -2.20 14.13 5.72
C TYR A 150 -1.91 14.90 7.01
N ALA A 151 -0.79 15.64 7.08
CA ALA A 151 -0.38 16.43 8.23
C ALA A 151 -0.96 17.88 8.16
N ASP A 152 -2.28 18.03 8.07
CA ASP A 152 -2.91 19.32 7.89
C ASP A 152 -3.09 20.15 9.19
N ASP A 153 -3.21 21.47 9.04
CA ASP A 153 -3.32 22.45 10.13
C ASP A 153 -4.63 22.36 10.93
N ARG A 154 -5.65 21.72 10.38
CA ARG A 154 -6.96 21.57 11.04
C ARG A 154 -6.93 20.45 12.04
N THR A 155 -6.14 19.42 11.74
CA THR A 155 -6.05 18.19 12.54
C THR A 155 -4.91 18.28 13.56
N PHE A 156 -3.75 18.83 13.18
CA PHE A 156 -2.56 18.84 14.02
C PHE A 156 -2.21 20.24 14.51
N THR A 157 -1.80 20.37 15.77
CA THR A 157 -1.19 21.59 16.29
C THR A 157 0.21 21.80 15.67
N ALA A 158 0.75 23.02 15.74
CA ALA A 158 2.08 23.33 15.25
C ALA A 158 3.18 22.44 15.87
N ALA A 159 3.08 22.14 17.17
CA ALA A 159 4.04 21.28 17.86
C ALA A 159 3.95 19.80 17.40
N GLU A 160 2.73 19.31 17.16
CA GLU A 160 2.51 17.95 16.63
C GLU A 160 3.03 17.83 15.20
N ARG A 161 2.80 18.84 14.35
CA ARG A 161 3.35 18.89 12.97
C ARG A 161 4.87 18.88 12.97
N THR A 162 5.50 19.69 13.83
CA THR A 162 6.97 19.68 13.94
C THR A 162 7.53 18.29 14.22
N LEU A 163 6.83 17.44 14.96
CA LEU A 163 7.24 16.04 15.17
C LEU A 163 7.06 15.19 13.92
N ILE A 164 5.96 15.39 13.19
CA ILE A 164 5.71 14.69 11.93
C ILE A 164 6.73 15.11 10.87
N ASP A 165 7.05 16.41 10.78
CA ASP A 165 8.07 16.92 9.87
C ASP A 165 9.45 16.29 10.15
N LYS A 166 9.86 16.16 11.43
CA LYS A 166 11.09 15.46 11.80
C LYS A 166 11.09 13.99 11.39
N LEU A 167 9.95 13.30 11.53
CA LEU A 167 9.82 11.94 11.02
C LEU A 167 10.01 11.91 9.50
N CYS A 168 9.38 12.83 8.77
CA CYS A 168 9.54 12.95 7.32
C CYS A 168 11.00 13.23 6.91
N GLU A 169 11.68 14.17 7.59
CA GLU A 169 13.11 14.46 7.37
C GLU A 169 13.96 13.22 7.56
N ARG A 170 13.70 12.44 8.61
CA ARG A 170 14.46 11.22 8.88
C ARG A 170 14.19 10.11 7.86
N LEU A 171 12.94 9.97 7.40
CA LEU A 171 12.58 9.08 6.31
C LEU A 171 13.28 9.48 5.01
N GLU A 172 13.25 10.77 4.66
CA GLU A 172 13.89 11.29 3.44
C GLU A 172 15.43 11.16 3.46
N SER A 173 16.04 11.16 4.66
CA SER A 173 17.47 10.93 4.80
C SER A 173 17.90 9.49 4.47
N GLY A 174 16.94 8.55 4.35
CA GLY A 174 17.20 7.13 4.16
C GLY A 174 17.60 6.37 5.43
N ALA A 175 17.64 7.05 6.60
CA ALA A 175 18.04 6.43 7.86
C ALA A 175 17.08 5.31 8.35
N LEU A 176 15.87 5.26 7.78
CA LEU A 176 14.85 4.26 8.08
C LEU A 176 14.59 3.31 6.89
N ASP A 177 15.37 3.41 5.82
CA ASP A 177 15.23 2.52 4.65
C ASP A 177 15.61 1.08 5.01
N HIS A 178 14.89 0.14 4.44
CA HIS A 178 15.12 -1.29 4.58
C HIS A 178 14.59 -2.03 3.34
N GLY A 179 14.92 -3.31 3.21
CA GLY A 179 14.64 -4.09 2.01
C GLY A 179 13.26 -4.70 2.00
N GLN A 180 12.76 -4.98 0.79
CA GLN A 180 11.56 -5.78 0.58
C GLN A 180 11.82 -7.25 0.91
N PRO A 181 10.90 -7.94 1.61
CA PRO A 181 10.96 -9.39 1.78
C PRO A 181 10.93 -10.09 0.42
N ARG A 182 11.56 -11.25 0.31
CA ARG A 182 11.63 -12.04 -0.92
C ARG A 182 11.26 -13.48 -0.64
N LEU A 183 10.52 -14.11 -1.54
CA LEU A 183 10.22 -15.53 -1.44
C LEU A 183 11.52 -16.34 -1.36
N VAL A 184 11.54 -17.32 -0.47
CA VAL A 184 12.69 -18.23 -0.30
C VAL A 184 13.01 -18.96 -1.60
N GLU A 185 12.01 -19.34 -2.38
CA GLU A 185 12.15 -19.99 -3.68
C GLU A 185 12.81 -19.08 -4.73
N ASP A 186 12.58 -17.76 -4.65
CA ASP A 186 13.16 -16.75 -5.56
C ASP A 186 14.56 -16.30 -5.14
N ALA A 187 14.99 -16.59 -3.92
CA ALA A 187 16.30 -16.17 -3.40
C ALA A 187 17.49 -16.68 -4.23
N LYS A 188 17.30 -17.77 -4.99
CA LYS A 188 18.29 -18.31 -5.94
C LYS A 188 18.33 -17.54 -7.26
N ASN A 189 17.32 -16.74 -7.54
CA ASN A 189 17.17 -16.01 -8.80
C ASN A 189 17.51 -14.51 -8.58
N ARG A 190 18.80 -14.17 -8.72
CA ARG A 190 19.32 -12.81 -8.45
C ARG A 190 18.70 -11.68 -9.28
N HIS A 191 17.84 -12.02 -10.27
CA HIS A 191 17.23 -11.05 -11.18
C HIS A 191 15.88 -10.51 -10.68
N ASN A 192 15.24 -11.12 -9.69
CA ASN A 192 13.98 -10.65 -9.11
C ASN A 192 14.22 -9.67 -7.94
N ASN A 193 14.81 -8.52 -8.22
CA ASN A 193 14.85 -7.43 -7.25
C ASN A 193 13.53 -6.66 -7.31
N ILE A 194 12.55 -7.07 -6.52
CA ILE A 194 11.26 -6.39 -6.43
C ILE A 194 11.48 -5.06 -5.71
N GLY A 195 11.45 -3.96 -6.46
CA GLY A 195 11.61 -2.61 -5.89
C GLY A 195 10.37 -2.13 -5.14
N ALA A 196 9.20 -2.72 -5.42
CA ALA A 196 7.94 -2.48 -4.74
C ALA A 196 7.11 -3.76 -4.73
N ALA A 197 6.47 -4.05 -3.61
CA ALA A 197 5.53 -5.15 -3.45
C ALA A 197 4.17 -4.80 -4.08
N ARG A 198 3.41 -5.82 -4.46
CA ARG A 198 1.99 -5.68 -4.80
C ARG A 198 1.20 -5.68 -3.50
N THR A 199 0.87 -4.50 -2.97
CA THR A 199 0.18 -4.38 -1.70
C THR A 199 -1.33 -4.23 -1.87
N HIS A 200 -2.06 -4.72 -0.88
CA HIS A 200 -3.48 -4.43 -0.71
C HIS A 200 -3.70 -2.94 -0.39
N GLY A 201 -2.78 -2.35 0.38
CA GLY A 201 -2.72 -0.93 0.72
C GLY A 201 -3.65 -0.47 1.84
N ASP A 202 -4.70 -1.23 2.15
CA ASP A 202 -5.61 -1.02 3.29
C ASP A 202 -5.91 -2.35 4.00
N LEU A 203 -4.85 -3.11 4.35
CA LEU A 203 -4.97 -4.48 4.86
C LEU A 203 -5.15 -4.51 6.39
N TRP A 204 -6.13 -3.81 6.93
CA TRP A 204 -6.53 -4.08 8.31
C TRP A 204 -7.42 -5.34 8.39
N SER A 205 -7.56 -5.92 9.56
CA SER A 205 -8.23 -7.22 9.73
C SER A 205 -9.68 -7.27 9.23
N GLY A 206 -10.37 -6.12 9.12
CA GLY A 206 -11.72 -6.03 8.57
C GLY A 206 -11.79 -6.22 7.06
N ASN A 207 -10.67 -6.03 6.35
CA ASN A 207 -10.56 -6.26 4.91
C ASN A 207 -10.05 -7.68 4.57
N VAL A 208 -9.97 -8.56 5.57
CA VAL A 208 -9.72 -10.00 5.41
C VAL A 208 -10.97 -10.77 5.80
N MET A 209 -11.74 -11.21 4.82
CA MET A 209 -12.95 -12.00 5.05
C MET A 209 -12.59 -13.48 5.21
N TRP A 210 -12.78 -14.01 6.40
CA TRP A 210 -12.60 -15.43 6.66
C TRP A 210 -13.81 -16.24 6.19
N THR A 211 -13.61 -17.17 5.28
CA THR A 211 -14.66 -18.02 4.68
C THR A 211 -14.35 -19.50 4.94
N PRO A 212 -15.31 -20.42 4.69
CA PRO A 212 -15.01 -21.86 4.70
C PRO A 212 -13.88 -22.28 3.76
N GLY A 213 -13.61 -21.51 2.71
CA GLY A 213 -12.52 -21.72 1.76
C GLY A 213 -11.19 -21.07 2.13
N GLY A 214 -11.12 -20.35 3.26
CA GLY A 214 -9.92 -19.59 3.68
C GLY A 214 -10.13 -18.08 3.69
N ALA A 215 -9.05 -17.32 3.78
CA ALA A 215 -9.08 -15.87 3.77
C ALA A 215 -9.33 -15.32 2.34
N VAL A 216 -10.17 -14.29 2.23
CA VAL A 216 -10.46 -13.58 0.98
C VAL A 216 -10.26 -12.08 1.22
N LEU A 217 -9.47 -11.43 0.39
CA LEU A 217 -9.22 -9.99 0.41
C LEU A 217 -10.41 -9.23 -0.19
N ILE A 218 -10.80 -8.13 0.46
CA ILE A 218 -11.89 -7.23 0.04
C ILE A 218 -11.46 -5.77 0.22
N ASP A 219 -12.12 -4.82 -0.45
CA ASP A 219 -11.97 -3.36 -0.25
C ASP A 219 -10.52 -2.81 -0.33
N PRO A 220 -9.73 -3.12 -1.37
CA PRO A 220 -8.35 -2.70 -1.44
C PRO A 220 -8.17 -1.21 -1.76
N ALA A 221 -7.06 -0.65 -1.24
CA ALA A 221 -6.42 0.56 -1.75
C ALA A 221 -5.13 0.17 -2.49
N ALA A 222 -5.25 -0.70 -3.50
CA ALA A 222 -4.16 -1.44 -4.11
C ALA A 222 -3.13 -0.55 -4.80
N GLN A 223 -1.85 -0.77 -4.48
CA GLN A 223 -0.75 0.03 -5.00
C GLN A 223 0.58 -0.72 -4.88
N GLY A 224 1.62 -0.19 -5.54
CA GLY A 224 2.98 -0.58 -5.24
C GLY A 224 3.41 -0.01 -3.89
N GLY A 225 3.81 -0.85 -2.94
CA GLY A 225 4.18 -0.44 -1.60
C GLY A 225 5.34 -1.26 -1.03
N HIS A 226 5.54 -1.14 0.28
CA HIS A 226 6.41 -2.04 1.02
C HIS A 226 5.55 -3.15 1.67
N ALA A 227 5.97 -4.39 1.55
CA ALA A 227 5.22 -5.54 2.07
C ALA A 227 4.91 -5.43 3.58
N GLU A 228 5.84 -4.86 4.36
CA GLU A 228 5.64 -4.65 5.80
C GLU A 228 4.49 -3.66 6.10
N GLU A 229 4.07 -2.81 5.15
CA GLU A 229 2.92 -1.90 5.33
C GLU A 229 1.62 -2.69 5.52
N ASP A 230 1.35 -3.68 4.67
CA ASP A 230 0.19 -4.54 4.79
C ASP A 230 0.26 -5.42 6.06
N LEU A 231 1.43 -5.98 6.37
CA LEU A 231 1.63 -6.78 7.58
C LEU A 231 1.39 -5.96 8.86
N ALA A 232 1.84 -4.71 8.88
CA ALA A 232 1.65 -3.81 10.01
C ALA A 232 0.19 -3.35 10.13
N ALA A 233 -0.49 -3.12 9.00
CA ALA A 233 -1.89 -2.71 8.96
C ALA A 233 -2.83 -3.74 9.59
N LEU A 234 -2.56 -5.04 9.43
CA LEU A 234 -3.33 -6.12 10.06
C LEU A 234 -3.46 -5.95 11.59
N ALA A 235 -2.44 -5.40 12.25
CA ALA A 235 -2.41 -5.27 13.70
C ALA A 235 -3.10 -4.00 14.24
N VAL A 236 -3.42 -3.01 13.39
CA VAL A 236 -3.86 -1.67 13.85
C VAL A 236 -5.09 -1.73 14.73
N PHE A 237 -6.08 -2.56 14.38
CA PHE A 237 -7.32 -2.73 15.14
C PHE A 237 -7.46 -4.13 15.75
N GLY A 238 -6.35 -4.87 15.82
CA GLY A 238 -6.31 -6.25 16.23
C GLY A 238 -6.63 -7.22 15.10
N CYS A 239 -5.93 -8.36 15.07
CA CYS A 239 -6.11 -9.39 14.06
C CYS A 239 -6.05 -10.78 14.73
N PRO A 240 -7.09 -11.62 14.57
CA PRO A 240 -7.03 -12.99 15.06
C PRO A 240 -5.85 -13.75 14.46
N HIS A 241 -5.13 -14.48 15.31
CA HIS A 241 -3.96 -15.27 14.91
C HIS A 241 -2.83 -14.49 14.23
N TYR A 242 -2.69 -13.17 14.51
CA TYR A 242 -1.70 -12.29 13.89
C TYR A 242 -0.28 -12.88 13.86
N GLU A 243 0.22 -13.36 15.00
CA GLU A 243 1.56 -13.95 15.08
C GLU A 243 1.72 -15.20 14.22
N ARG A 244 0.65 -15.95 13.97
CA ARG A 244 0.70 -17.11 13.06
C ARG A 244 0.76 -16.68 11.60
N ILE A 245 0.02 -15.62 11.24
CA ILE A 245 0.08 -15.02 9.90
C ILE A 245 1.50 -14.56 9.63
N LEU A 246 2.10 -13.81 10.57
CA LEU A 246 3.46 -13.30 10.42
C LEU A 246 4.50 -14.40 10.36
N ALA A 247 4.41 -15.42 11.22
CA ALA A 247 5.36 -16.55 11.22
C ALA A 247 5.31 -17.31 9.89
N ALA A 248 4.11 -17.56 9.36
CA ALA A 248 3.95 -18.25 8.08
C ALA A 248 4.35 -17.38 6.87
N TYR A 249 4.19 -16.06 6.98
CA TYR A 249 4.71 -15.10 6.01
C TYR A 249 6.25 -15.12 6.00
N ASP A 250 6.87 -14.98 7.18
CA ASP A 250 8.31 -14.95 7.37
C ASP A 250 8.99 -16.26 6.92
N GLU A 251 8.33 -17.41 7.14
CA GLU A 251 8.76 -18.71 6.60
C GLU A 251 8.83 -18.72 5.06
N ALA A 252 7.84 -18.14 4.40
CA ALA A 252 7.74 -18.11 2.94
C ALA A 252 8.58 -16.99 2.31
N SER A 253 8.67 -15.84 2.98
CA SER A 253 9.35 -14.61 2.52
C SER A 253 10.00 -13.92 3.71
N PRO A 254 11.25 -14.27 4.05
CA PRO A 254 11.92 -13.79 5.25
C PRO A 254 11.95 -12.25 5.35
N LEU A 255 11.51 -11.76 6.50
CA LEU A 255 11.52 -10.37 6.87
C LEU A 255 12.93 -9.96 7.32
N GLU A 256 13.37 -8.75 6.99
CA GLU A 256 14.67 -8.25 7.47
C GLU A 256 14.69 -8.08 8.99
N ASP A 257 15.86 -8.29 9.60
CA ASP A 257 16.09 -8.03 11.03
C ASP A 257 15.53 -6.67 11.45
N GLY A 258 14.90 -6.62 12.62
CA GLY A 258 14.29 -5.39 13.14
C GLY A 258 12.87 -5.10 12.61
N TRP A 259 12.25 -5.99 11.86
CA TRP A 259 10.90 -5.76 11.33
C TRP A 259 9.84 -5.56 12.44
N ARG A 260 10.00 -6.21 13.60
CA ARG A 260 9.07 -6.04 14.73
C ARG A 260 9.13 -4.62 15.30
N GLU A 261 10.31 -4.01 15.33
CA GLU A 261 10.53 -2.63 15.73
C GLU A 261 9.97 -1.64 14.72
N ARG A 262 9.86 -2.03 13.44
CA ARG A 262 9.30 -1.22 12.34
C ARG A 262 7.78 -1.30 12.20
N ILE A 263 7.08 -2.22 12.86
CA ILE A 263 5.60 -2.34 12.75
C ILE A 263 4.92 -0.99 12.95
N ALA A 264 5.26 -0.26 14.01
CA ALA A 264 4.61 1.04 14.26
C ALA A 264 4.99 2.10 13.19
N LEU A 265 6.18 2.02 12.57
CA LEU A 265 6.56 2.90 11.47
C LEU A 265 5.68 2.65 10.24
N HIS A 266 5.47 1.39 9.88
CA HIS A 266 4.62 1.01 8.75
C HIS A 266 3.12 1.25 9.00
N GLN A 267 2.70 1.37 10.25
CA GLN A 267 1.34 1.81 10.61
C GLN A 267 1.13 3.31 10.41
N ALA A 268 2.19 4.09 10.23
CA ALA A 268 2.07 5.56 10.19
C ALA A 268 1.10 6.01 9.08
N HIS A 269 1.15 5.44 7.89
CA HIS A 269 0.28 5.82 6.78
C HIS A 269 -1.20 5.60 7.12
N ILE A 270 -1.59 4.41 7.54
CA ILE A 270 -3.00 4.13 7.88
C ILE A 270 -3.48 5.00 9.04
N ILE A 271 -2.64 5.29 10.03
CA ILE A 271 -2.96 6.20 11.13
C ILE A 271 -3.10 7.65 10.64
N MET A 272 -2.24 8.13 9.74
CA MET A 272 -2.35 9.48 9.16
C MET A 272 -3.63 9.63 8.31
N ILE A 273 -4.01 8.61 7.54
CA ILE A 273 -5.29 8.55 6.84
C ILE A 273 -6.46 8.66 7.84
N HIS A 274 -6.41 7.93 8.96
CA HIS A 274 -7.44 8.02 9.98
C HIS A 274 -7.49 9.40 10.66
N CYS A 275 -6.36 10.09 10.81
CA CYS A 275 -6.34 11.48 11.24
C CYS A 275 -7.05 12.39 10.24
N ALA A 276 -6.84 12.19 8.93
CA ALA A 276 -7.49 12.98 7.88
C ALA A 276 -9.01 12.75 7.82
N ILE A 277 -9.47 11.51 8.04
CA ILE A 277 -10.90 11.14 7.96
C ILE A 277 -11.64 11.48 9.27
N PHE A 278 -11.05 11.11 10.41
CA PHE A 278 -11.71 11.14 11.73
C PHE A 278 -11.15 12.22 12.67
N GLY A 279 -10.29 13.09 12.17
CA GLY A 279 -9.71 14.21 12.92
C GLY A 279 -8.86 13.75 14.10
N ARG A 280 -8.98 14.46 15.22
CA ARG A 280 -8.08 14.32 16.39
C ARG A 280 -8.13 12.96 17.10
N SER A 281 -9.08 12.10 16.78
CA SER A 281 -9.22 10.80 17.46
C SER A 281 -7.97 9.90 17.34
N TYR A 282 -7.21 10.06 16.26
CA TYR A 282 -5.99 9.26 15.99
C TYR A 282 -4.68 10.04 16.14
N VAL A 283 -4.74 11.34 16.46
CA VAL A 283 -3.54 12.18 16.58
C VAL A 283 -2.56 11.68 17.65
N THR A 284 -3.08 11.14 18.76
CA THR A 284 -2.21 10.57 19.82
C THR A 284 -1.35 9.44 19.28
N ASP A 285 -1.90 8.57 18.44
CA ASP A 285 -1.16 7.47 17.83
C ASP A 285 -0.15 7.97 16.79
N ALA A 286 -0.54 8.92 15.92
CA ALA A 286 0.35 9.56 14.96
C ALA A 286 1.55 10.22 15.66
N VAL A 287 1.31 10.99 16.71
CA VAL A 287 2.36 11.65 17.51
C VAL A 287 3.25 10.64 18.24
N ARG A 288 2.69 9.54 18.74
CA ARG A 288 3.46 8.47 19.39
C ARG A 288 4.44 7.82 18.39
N ILE A 289 3.97 7.54 17.16
CA ILE A 289 4.80 7.03 16.08
C ILE A 289 5.90 8.05 15.73
N ALA A 290 5.52 9.30 15.48
CA ALA A 290 6.48 10.34 15.15
C ALA A 290 7.58 10.49 16.23
N ARG A 291 7.23 10.49 17.51
CA ARG A 291 8.22 10.56 18.62
C ARG A 291 9.18 9.37 18.67
N ARG A 292 8.74 8.21 18.25
CA ARG A 292 9.57 6.99 18.27
C ARG A 292 10.62 6.99 17.16
N TYR A 293 10.30 7.57 16.01
CA TYR A 293 11.13 7.46 14.81
C TYR A 293 11.69 8.80 14.28
N ALA A 294 11.32 9.94 14.89
CA ALA A 294 11.85 11.26 14.54
C ALA A 294 13.29 11.47 15.02
#